data_9de443cb8b4b855e1df4b293c639a73d
#
_entry.id   9de443cb8b4b855e1df4b293c639a73d
#
_cell.length_a   1.000
_cell.length_b   1.000
_cell.length_c   1.000
_cell.angle_alpha   90.00
_cell.angle_beta   90.00
_cell.angle_gamma   90.00
#
_symmetry.space_group_name_H-M   'P 1'
#
loop_
_entity.id
_entity.type
_entity.pdbx_description
1 polymer ?
#
loop_
_entity_poly.entity_id
_entity_poly.type
_entity_poly.pdbx_seq_one_letter_code
_entity_poly.pdbx_strand_id
1 'polypeptide(L)'
;PIRVAYPTDSEVEEAEEADAPLPDYSAAHKYLWHLPNYEMLAIAKPGGITDDEVSSTSRRVEESLSQFGIDVSVDQVRQGPTVTMYGLSPGWKGRSEENTGQRVRVDTILNREKDIALALASPNLRFEAPVPGESVVGIEVPNSHPTEVTLRSVMDTPEWDAFKATAALPVPLGLGSGGEPVMADLARMPHTLVAGSTGSGKSVCINAIITGLIMTKTPLEL
;
A
#
# COMPACT_ATOMS: atom_id res chain seq x y z
N PRO A 1 -14.79 19.72 -8.93
CA PRO A 1 -15.87 18.78 -8.69
C PRO A 1 -16.37 18.29 -10.05
N ILE A 2 -16.13 17.01 -10.35
CA ILE A 2 -16.65 16.37 -11.55
C ILE A 2 -18.11 16.04 -11.24
N ARG A 3 -19.04 16.63 -11.99
CA ARG A 3 -20.43 16.20 -11.99
C ARG A 3 -20.53 14.93 -12.84
N VAL A 4 -20.95 13.83 -12.25
CA VAL A 4 -21.38 12.64 -12.98
C VAL A 4 -22.79 12.94 -13.49
N ALA A 5 -22.95 13.06 -14.81
CA ALA A 5 -24.26 13.04 -15.45
C ALA A 5 -24.73 11.59 -15.53
N TYR A 6 -25.91 11.30 -15.04
CA TYR A 6 -26.58 10.04 -15.30
C TYR A 6 -27.24 10.12 -16.67
N PRO A 7 -27.25 9.02 -17.45
CA PRO A 7 -27.97 9.00 -18.73
C PRO A 7 -29.44 9.29 -18.51
N THR A 8 -30.05 10.02 -19.41
CA THR A 8 -31.48 10.32 -19.43
C THR A 8 -32.23 9.06 -19.90
N ASP A 9 -33.52 8.95 -19.55
CA ASP A 9 -34.35 7.78 -19.91
C ASP A 9 -34.35 7.47 -21.42
N SER A 10 -34.09 8.46 -22.30
CA SER A 10 -33.95 8.29 -23.75
C SER A 10 -32.60 7.64 -24.17
N GLU A 11 -31.56 7.72 -23.34
CA GLU A 11 -30.25 7.09 -23.61
C GLU A 11 -30.22 5.65 -23.13
N VAL A 12 -31.15 5.28 -22.24
CA VAL A 12 -31.29 3.91 -21.75
C VAL A 12 -32.05 3.01 -22.77
N GLU A 13 -32.96 3.61 -23.56
CA GLU A 13 -33.69 2.85 -24.62
C GLU A 13 -32.80 2.42 -25.79
N GLU A 14 -31.73 3.16 -26.13
CA GLU A 14 -30.76 2.76 -27.16
C GLU A 14 -29.79 1.65 -26.70
N ALA A 15 -29.71 1.37 -25.40
CA ALA A 15 -28.84 0.33 -24.87
C ALA A 15 -29.50 -1.07 -24.82
N GLU A 16 -30.82 -1.18 -25.08
CA GLU A 16 -31.54 -2.45 -25.09
C GLU A 16 -31.39 -3.28 -26.39
N GLU A 17 -30.72 -2.76 -27.43
CA GLU A 17 -30.48 -3.51 -28.67
C GLU A 17 -29.26 -4.46 -28.67
N ALA A 18 -28.64 -4.72 -27.54
CA ALA A 18 -27.50 -5.62 -27.43
C ALA A 18 -27.89 -6.98 -26.81
N ASP A 19 -29.05 -7.52 -27.14
CA ASP A 19 -29.39 -8.93 -26.84
C ASP A 19 -28.84 -9.87 -27.95
N ALA A 20 -27.54 -9.68 -28.24
CA ALA A 20 -26.82 -10.73 -28.97
C ALA A 20 -26.74 -11.94 -28.05
N PRO A 21 -27.16 -13.14 -28.48
CA PRO A 21 -27.09 -14.32 -27.65
C PRO A 21 -25.65 -14.46 -27.17
N LEU A 22 -25.48 -14.59 -25.84
CA LEU A 22 -24.17 -14.83 -25.24
C LEU A 22 -23.49 -15.99 -25.99
N PRO A 23 -22.21 -15.89 -26.34
CA PRO A 23 -21.51 -16.96 -27.02
C PRO A 23 -21.72 -18.27 -26.28
N ASP A 24 -22.04 -19.35 -27.04
CA ASP A 24 -22.16 -20.68 -26.46
C ASP A 24 -20.76 -21.17 -26.04
N TYR A 25 -20.44 -21.01 -24.77
CA TYR A 25 -19.20 -21.50 -24.16
C TYR A 25 -19.21 -23.01 -23.88
N SER A 26 -20.29 -23.75 -24.22
CA SER A 26 -20.35 -25.20 -24.03
C SER A 26 -19.24 -25.96 -24.77
N ALA A 27 -18.75 -25.40 -25.89
CA ALA A 27 -17.58 -25.90 -26.60
C ALA A 27 -16.25 -25.60 -25.88
N ALA A 28 -16.22 -24.66 -24.94
CA ALA A 28 -14.99 -24.26 -24.25
C ALA A 28 -14.45 -25.36 -23.32
N HIS A 29 -15.30 -26.32 -22.89
CA HIS A 29 -14.87 -27.52 -22.16
C HIS A 29 -13.94 -28.46 -22.96
N LYS A 30 -13.85 -28.27 -24.26
CA LYS A 30 -12.94 -29.04 -25.12
C LYS A 30 -11.50 -28.49 -25.15
N TYR A 31 -11.28 -27.28 -24.68
CA TYR A 31 -9.96 -26.65 -24.72
C TYR A 31 -9.28 -26.77 -23.35
N LEU A 32 -8.06 -27.31 -23.37
CA LEU A 32 -7.17 -27.26 -22.20
C LEU A 32 -6.60 -25.83 -22.12
N TRP A 33 -7.15 -25.01 -21.23
CA TRP A 33 -6.69 -23.64 -21.02
C TRP A 33 -5.38 -23.65 -20.23
N HIS A 34 -4.36 -23.02 -20.80
CA HIS A 34 -3.09 -22.79 -20.12
C HIS A 34 -3.02 -21.33 -19.68
N LEU A 35 -2.94 -21.11 -18.37
CA LEU A 35 -2.74 -19.76 -17.82
C LEU A 35 -1.33 -19.26 -18.21
N PRO A 36 -1.17 -17.95 -18.44
CA PRO A 36 0.14 -17.36 -18.68
C PRO A 36 1.11 -17.62 -17.52
N ASN A 37 2.39 -17.78 -17.82
CA ASN A 37 3.42 -17.94 -16.79
C ASN A 37 3.81 -16.58 -16.21
N TYR A 38 4.00 -16.50 -14.90
CA TYR A 38 4.46 -15.30 -14.19
C TYR A 38 5.83 -14.80 -14.67
N GLU A 39 6.63 -15.65 -15.32
CA GLU A 39 7.89 -15.26 -15.97
C GLU A 39 7.72 -14.21 -17.07
N MET A 40 6.51 -14.06 -17.62
CA MET A 40 6.17 -13.01 -18.58
C MET A 40 6.08 -11.62 -17.95
N LEU A 41 5.94 -11.55 -16.63
CA LEU A 41 5.86 -10.29 -15.90
C LEU A 41 7.24 -9.72 -15.61
N ALA A 42 7.35 -8.40 -15.66
CA ALA A 42 8.59 -7.69 -15.35
C ALA A 42 9.02 -7.94 -13.90
N ILE A 43 10.31 -8.16 -13.71
CA ILE A 43 10.93 -8.25 -12.39
C ILE A 43 11.19 -6.83 -11.89
N ALA A 44 10.92 -6.56 -10.62
CA ALA A 44 11.24 -5.28 -9.98
C ALA A 44 12.76 -5.04 -10.01
N LYS A 45 13.16 -3.81 -10.31
CA LYS A 45 14.57 -3.42 -10.19
C LYS A 45 14.94 -3.36 -8.71
N PRO A 46 16.18 -3.77 -8.35
CA PRO A 46 16.66 -3.58 -6.99
C PRO A 46 16.59 -2.10 -6.60
N GLY A 47 16.04 -1.83 -5.45
CA GLY A 47 15.90 -0.51 -4.85
C GLY A 47 15.68 -0.68 -3.35
N GLY A 48 15.38 0.41 -2.67
CA GLY A 48 15.17 0.43 -1.23
C GLY A 48 16.26 1.20 -0.50
N ILE A 49 16.16 1.24 0.81
CA ILE A 49 17.15 1.86 1.69
C ILE A 49 18.05 0.81 2.32
N THR A 50 19.27 1.20 2.64
CA THR A 50 20.24 0.33 3.32
C THR A 50 20.01 0.32 4.84
N ASP A 51 20.53 -0.69 5.52
CA ASP A 51 20.48 -0.76 7.00
C ASP A 51 21.23 0.42 7.64
N ASP A 52 22.27 0.93 7.00
CA ASP A 52 23.00 2.13 7.43
C ASP A 52 22.12 3.38 7.35
N GLU A 53 21.36 3.54 6.27
CA GLU A 53 20.39 4.65 6.11
C GLU A 53 19.27 4.55 7.16
N VAL A 54 18.74 3.35 7.41
CA VAL A 54 17.75 3.09 8.46
C VAL A 54 18.28 3.51 9.83
N SER A 55 19.47 3.03 10.18
CA SER A 55 20.12 3.32 11.47
C SER A 55 20.43 4.81 11.63
N SER A 56 20.92 5.45 10.56
CA SER A 56 21.19 6.89 10.54
C SER A 56 19.92 7.70 10.71
N THR A 57 18.82 7.34 10.03
CA THR A 57 17.55 8.05 10.12
C THR A 57 16.94 7.88 11.52
N SER A 58 16.93 6.67 12.08
CA SER A 58 16.46 6.40 13.44
C SER A 58 17.16 7.28 14.45
N ARG A 59 18.50 7.31 14.40
CA ARG A 59 19.31 8.16 15.31
C ARG A 59 18.98 9.64 15.16
N ARG A 60 18.85 10.15 13.93
CA ARG A 60 18.53 11.56 13.67
C ARG A 60 17.16 11.95 14.21
N VAL A 61 16.17 11.03 14.14
CA VAL A 61 14.84 11.25 14.75
C VAL A 61 14.95 11.35 16.27
N GLU A 62 15.62 10.39 16.90
CA GLU A 62 15.81 10.36 18.36
C GLU A 62 16.60 11.58 18.86
N GLU A 63 17.70 11.92 18.19
CA GLU A 63 18.52 13.11 18.53
C GLU A 63 17.73 14.40 18.37
N SER A 64 16.94 14.54 17.28
CA SER A 64 16.11 15.73 17.06
C SER A 64 15.10 15.93 18.17
N LEU A 65 14.42 14.87 18.60
CA LEU A 65 13.44 14.95 19.69
C LEU A 65 14.13 15.17 21.06
N SER A 66 15.27 14.53 21.27
CA SER A 66 16.08 14.71 22.50
C SER A 66 16.51 16.15 22.73
N GLN A 67 16.82 16.93 21.67
CA GLN A 67 17.15 18.35 21.75
C GLN A 67 16.00 19.19 22.37
N PHE A 68 14.77 18.74 22.26
CA PHE A 68 13.59 19.35 22.87
C PHE A 68 13.21 18.71 24.21
N GLY A 69 14.07 17.87 24.78
CA GLY A 69 13.81 17.17 26.04
C GLY A 69 12.69 16.11 25.93
N ILE A 70 12.47 15.58 24.72
CA ILE A 70 11.50 14.54 24.44
C ILE A 70 12.26 13.23 24.29
N ASP A 71 12.07 12.32 25.25
CA ASP A 71 12.67 10.99 25.26
C ASP A 71 11.81 10.03 24.46
N VAL A 72 12.38 9.43 23.41
CA VAL A 72 11.75 8.42 22.57
C VAL A 72 12.79 7.40 22.13
N SER A 73 12.34 6.20 21.79
CA SER A 73 13.15 5.18 21.09
C SER A 73 12.48 4.76 19.80
N VAL A 74 13.26 4.49 18.77
CA VAL A 74 12.78 3.85 17.52
C VAL A 74 12.89 2.34 17.72
N ASP A 75 11.77 1.71 18.07
CA ASP A 75 11.76 0.27 18.41
C ASP A 75 11.34 -0.60 17.23
N GLN A 76 10.72 0.00 16.22
CA GLN A 76 10.23 -0.71 15.05
C GLN A 76 10.59 0.05 13.78
N VAL A 77 11.00 -0.69 12.75
CA VAL A 77 11.21 -0.12 11.40
C VAL A 77 10.57 -1.07 10.39
N ARG A 78 9.72 -0.51 9.52
CA ARG A 78 9.12 -1.24 8.41
C ARG A 78 9.51 -0.56 7.11
N GLN A 79 10.29 -1.29 6.31
CA GLN A 79 10.75 -0.80 5.02
C GLN A 79 9.71 -1.13 3.95
N GLY A 80 9.03 -0.10 3.45
CA GLY A 80 8.15 -0.22 2.29
C GLY A 80 8.86 0.17 1.00
N PRO A 81 8.17 0.05 -0.14
CA PRO A 81 8.77 0.33 -1.44
C PRO A 81 9.09 1.80 -1.68
N THR A 82 8.29 2.71 -1.17
CA THR A 82 8.42 4.17 -1.39
C THR A 82 8.68 4.96 -0.13
N VAL A 83 8.26 4.43 1.02
CA VAL A 83 8.43 5.04 2.34
C VAL A 83 8.91 3.98 3.33
N THR A 84 9.59 4.42 4.38
CA THR A 84 9.92 3.58 5.54
C THR A 84 9.24 4.15 6.76
N MET A 85 8.53 3.31 7.48
CA MET A 85 7.85 3.65 8.73
C MET A 85 8.78 3.38 9.92
N TYR A 86 8.99 4.41 10.73
CA TYR A 86 9.74 4.35 12.00
C TYR A 86 8.75 4.46 13.15
N GLY A 87 8.62 3.41 13.94
CA GLY A 87 7.73 3.34 15.09
C GLY A 87 8.42 3.85 16.36
N LEU A 88 7.96 5.01 16.85
CA LEU A 88 8.48 5.66 18.04
C LEU A 88 7.74 5.19 19.28
N SER A 89 8.45 4.67 20.26
CA SER A 89 7.96 4.40 21.61
C SER A 89 8.23 5.62 22.52
N PRO A 90 7.17 6.25 23.07
CA PRO A 90 7.33 7.35 24.00
C PRO A 90 8.04 6.91 25.29
N GLY A 91 9.13 7.57 25.63
CA GLY A 91 9.88 7.35 26.86
C GLY A 91 9.32 8.10 28.09
N TRP A 92 10.17 8.52 29.01
CA TRP A 92 9.80 9.11 30.28
C TRP A 92 10.47 10.45 30.49
N LYS A 93 9.70 11.44 30.90
CA LYS A 93 10.20 12.77 31.28
C LYS A 93 10.41 12.85 32.79
N GLY A 94 11.60 13.28 33.21
CA GLY A 94 11.92 13.48 34.62
C GLY A 94 12.02 12.21 35.46
N ARG A 95 12.32 11.07 34.82
CA ARG A 95 12.58 9.82 35.53
C ARG A 95 13.93 9.88 36.23
N SER A 96 13.95 9.58 37.56
CA SER A 96 15.14 9.42 38.36
C SER A 96 14.95 8.24 39.32
N GLU A 97 15.97 7.88 40.08
CA GLU A 97 15.87 6.80 41.07
C GLU A 97 14.79 7.05 42.14
N GLU A 98 14.50 8.33 42.40
CA GLU A 98 13.51 8.76 43.40
C GLU A 98 12.14 9.13 42.80
N ASN A 99 12.02 9.22 41.46
CA ASN A 99 10.80 9.67 40.78
C ASN A 99 10.47 8.77 39.61
N THR A 100 9.25 8.26 39.58
CA THR A 100 8.74 7.40 38.47
C THR A 100 8.68 8.13 37.11
N GLY A 101 8.78 9.46 37.10
CA GLY A 101 8.67 10.28 35.88
C GLY A 101 7.26 10.32 35.33
N GLN A 102 7.07 11.12 34.28
CA GLN A 102 5.84 11.20 33.51
C GLN A 102 6.11 10.69 32.09
N ARG A 103 5.24 9.84 31.56
CA ARG A 103 5.38 9.36 30.18
C ARG A 103 5.26 10.51 29.18
N VAL A 104 6.09 10.51 28.14
CA VAL A 104 6.00 11.48 27.06
C VAL A 104 4.63 11.35 26.37
N ARG A 105 3.94 12.47 26.19
CA ARG A 105 2.62 12.50 25.53
C ARG A 105 2.79 12.49 24.03
N VAL A 106 1.92 11.78 23.34
CA VAL A 106 1.89 11.67 21.87
C VAL A 106 1.84 13.05 21.21
N ASP A 107 0.96 13.96 21.69
CA ASP A 107 0.85 15.33 21.17
C ASP A 107 2.18 16.08 21.22
N THR A 108 3.04 15.79 22.21
CA THR A 108 4.35 16.42 22.33
C THR A 108 5.28 16.03 21.19
N ILE A 109 5.17 14.79 20.72
CA ILE A 109 5.91 14.28 19.55
C ILE A 109 5.33 14.88 18.27
N LEU A 110 4.01 14.82 18.09
CA LEU A 110 3.34 15.31 16.88
C LEU A 110 3.58 16.79 16.63
N ASN A 111 3.64 17.60 17.69
CA ASN A 111 3.93 19.04 17.59
C ASN A 111 5.35 19.35 17.11
N ARG A 112 6.23 18.33 16.93
CA ARG A 112 7.60 18.46 16.42
C ARG A 112 7.76 17.98 14.97
N GLU A 113 6.66 17.76 14.27
CA GLU A 113 6.68 17.33 12.86
C GLU A 113 7.60 18.19 12.01
N LYS A 114 7.50 19.51 12.10
CA LYS A 114 8.33 20.44 11.32
C LYS A 114 9.80 20.40 11.68
N ASP A 115 10.09 20.22 12.97
CA ASP A 115 11.46 20.14 13.48
C ASP A 115 12.13 18.84 12.98
N ILE A 116 11.39 17.73 13.01
CA ILE A 116 11.84 16.43 12.51
C ILE A 116 12.00 16.49 10.97
N ALA A 117 11.05 17.09 10.25
CA ALA A 117 11.12 17.27 8.80
C ALA A 117 12.40 18.05 8.40
N LEU A 118 12.74 19.10 9.16
CA LEU A 118 13.97 19.87 8.96
C LEU A 118 15.21 19.03 9.27
N ALA A 119 15.23 18.33 10.41
CA ALA A 119 16.35 17.48 10.80
C ALA A 119 16.64 16.36 9.78
N LEU A 120 15.60 15.78 9.19
CA LEU A 120 15.71 14.74 8.17
C LEU A 120 15.90 15.30 6.75
N ALA A 121 15.80 16.61 6.56
CA ALA A 121 15.75 17.28 5.25
C ALA A 121 14.66 16.68 4.33
N SER A 122 13.55 16.27 4.92
CA SER A 122 12.43 15.61 4.24
C SER A 122 11.11 16.36 4.53
N PRO A 123 10.61 17.16 3.57
CA PRO A 123 9.42 17.98 3.80
C PRO A 123 8.11 17.18 3.80
N ASN A 124 8.12 15.95 3.29
CA ASN A 124 6.94 15.12 3.08
C ASN A 124 6.88 13.95 4.10
N LEU A 125 7.05 14.26 5.37
CA LEU A 125 6.81 13.28 6.43
C LEU A 125 5.31 13.10 6.67
N ARG A 126 4.93 11.90 7.08
CA ARG A 126 3.58 11.63 7.56
C ARG A 126 3.65 11.00 8.95
N PHE A 127 2.82 11.50 9.84
CA PHE A 127 2.68 10.97 11.19
C PHE A 127 1.39 10.16 11.30
N GLU A 128 1.48 9.02 11.94
CA GLU A 128 0.34 8.17 12.26
C GLU A 128 0.36 7.85 13.76
N ALA A 129 -0.66 8.27 14.49
CA ALA A 129 -0.68 8.11 15.94
C ALA A 129 -2.11 7.84 16.47
N PRO A 130 -2.34 6.64 17.02
CA PRO A 130 -1.43 5.49 17.05
C PRO A 130 -1.36 4.78 15.70
N VAL A 131 -0.29 4.01 15.46
CA VAL A 131 -0.26 3.04 14.36
C VAL A 131 -1.32 1.97 14.64
N PRO A 132 -2.18 1.61 13.68
CA PRO A 132 -3.24 0.64 13.89
C PRO A 132 -2.71 -0.71 14.42
N GLY A 133 -3.26 -1.13 15.57
CA GLY A 133 -2.86 -2.37 16.24
C GLY A 133 -1.58 -2.30 17.05
N GLU A 134 -0.93 -1.11 17.18
CA GLU A 134 0.34 -0.93 17.87
C GLU A 134 0.30 0.22 18.86
N SER A 135 1.21 0.18 19.84
CA SER A 135 1.34 1.23 20.87
C SER A 135 2.49 2.21 20.58
N VAL A 136 2.70 2.54 19.31
CA VAL A 136 3.77 3.42 18.82
C VAL A 136 3.22 4.60 18.02
N VAL A 137 4.03 5.64 17.91
CA VAL A 137 3.80 6.75 16.98
C VAL A 137 4.62 6.48 15.72
N GLY A 138 3.96 6.27 14.58
CA GLY A 138 4.61 6.03 13.28
C GLY A 138 5.05 7.35 12.64
N ILE A 139 6.27 7.35 12.08
CA ILE A 139 6.75 8.39 11.16
C ILE A 139 7.07 7.71 9.84
N GLU A 140 6.35 8.05 8.78
CA GLU A 140 6.67 7.64 7.43
C GLU A 140 7.66 8.62 6.81
N VAL A 141 8.82 8.12 6.43
CA VAL A 141 9.89 8.88 5.78
C VAL A 141 10.03 8.38 4.34
N PRO A 142 9.94 9.25 3.33
CA PRO A 142 10.18 8.85 1.94
C PRO A 142 11.57 8.26 1.75
N ASN A 143 11.65 7.15 1.04
CA ASN A 143 12.92 6.49 0.74
C ASN A 143 13.75 7.33 -0.25
N SER A 144 15.06 7.40 -0.03
CA SER A 144 16.01 8.06 -0.94
C SER A 144 16.01 7.42 -2.33
N HIS A 145 15.85 6.10 -2.37
CA HIS A 145 15.79 5.29 -3.58
C HIS A 145 14.56 4.38 -3.55
N PRO A 146 13.38 4.87 -4.00
CA PRO A 146 12.17 4.07 -4.02
C PRO A 146 12.34 2.81 -4.86
N THR A 147 11.79 1.69 -4.38
CA THR A 147 11.74 0.43 -5.13
C THR A 147 10.55 0.46 -6.09
N GLU A 148 10.77 0.01 -7.31
CA GLU A 148 9.68 -0.17 -8.27
C GLU A 148 8.79 -1.34 -7.84
N VAL A 149 7.48 -1.10 -7.72
CA VAL A 149 6.49 -2.15 -7.44
C VAL A 149 5.97 -2.68 -8.77
N THR A 150 6.25 -3.95 -9.05
CA THR A 150 5.75 -4.64 -10.25
C THR A 150 4.62 -5.59 -9.86
N LEU A 151 3.79 -5.96 -10.84
CA LEU A 151 2.74 -6.95 -10.64
C LEU A 151 3.32 -8.28 -10.14
N ARG A 152 4.48 -8.66 -10.68
CA ARG A 152 5.20 -9.86 -10.27
C ARG A 152 5.61 -9.83 -8.80
N SER A 153 6.07 -8.69 -8.28
CA SER A 153 6.49 -8.58 -6.88
C SER A 153 5.35 -8.82 -5.88
N VAL A 154 4.09 -8.63 -6.32
CA VAL A 154 2.91 -8.96 -5.51
C VAL A 154 2.52 -10.43 -5.71
N MET A 155 2.56 -10.92 -6.95
CA MET A 155 2.08 -12.25 -7.31
C MET A 155 3.06 -13.39 -7.00
N ASP A 156 4.34 -13.10 -6.76
CA ASP A 156 5.37 -14.07 -6.33
C ASP A 156 5.43 -14.20 -4.78
N THR A 157 4.36 -13.84 -4.05
CA THR A 157 4.33 -13.92 -2.59
C THR A 157 3.49 -15.11 -2.09
N PRO A 158 3.86 -15.74 -0.94
CA PRO A 158 3.04 -16.79 -0.33
C PRO A 158 1.63 -16.31 0.04
N GLU A 159 1.50 -15.04 0.42
CA GLU A 159 0.22 -14.40 0.74
C GLU A 159 -0.70 -14.34 -0.48
N TRP A 160 -0.14 -14.04 -1.65
CA TRP A 160 -0.89 -14.09 -2.91
C TRP A 160 -1.37 -15.51 -3.22
N ASP A 161 -0.50 -16.52 -3.08
CA ASP A 161 -0.87 -17.91 -3.32
C ASP A 161 -2.00 -18.37 -2.42
N ALA A 162 -1.96 -18.02 -1.15
CA ALA A 162 -3.03 -18.32 -0.19
C ALA A 162 -4.32 -17.58 -0.54
N PHE A 163 -4.23 -16.29 -0.91
CA PHE A 163 -5.38 -15.47 -1.23
C PHE A 163 -6.08 -15.91 -2.51
N LYS A 164 -5.35 -16.15 -3.62
CA LYS A 164 -5.93 -16.57 -4.90
C LYS A 164 -6.63 -17.92 -4.83
N ALA A 165 -6.26 -18.78 -3.88
CA ALA A 165 -6.89 -20.08 -3.69
C ALA A 165 -8.32 -19.98 -3.13
N THR A 166 -8.66 -18.87 -2.47
CA THR A 166 -9.94 -18.66 -1.79
C THR A 166 -10.81 -17.56 -2.42
N ALA A 167 -10.20 -16.62 -3.13
CA ALA A 167 -10.90 -15.52 -3.77
C ALA A 167 -11.53 -15.94 -5.11
N ALA A 168 -12.75 -15.49 -5.37
CA ALA A 168 -13.44 -15.76 -6.63
C ALA A 168 -12.76 -15.01 -7.79
N LEU A 169 -12.50 -13.71 -7.63
CA LEU A 169 -11.82 -12.86 -8.61
C LEU A 169 -10.64 -12.14 -7.94
N PRO A 170 -9.49 -12.82 -7.71
CA PRO A 170 -8.36 -12.25 -7.02
C PRO A 170 -7.66 -11.20 -7.89
N VAL A 171 -7.45 -10.01 -7.35
CA VAL A 171 -6.72 -8.93 -8.02
C VAL A 171 -5.58 -8.41 -7.13
N PRO A 172 -4.35 -8.34 -7.67
CA PRO A 172 -3.21 -7.73 -6.99
C PRO A 172 -3.29 -6.20 -7.16
N LEU A 173 -3.19 -5.45 -6.06
CA LEU A 173 -3.29 -3.99 -6.07
C LEU A 173 -1.92 -3.31 -5.92
N GLY A 174 -0.97 -3.93 -5.23
CA GLY A 174 0.35 -3.36 -4.98
C GLY A 174 0.96 -3.84 -3.67
N LEU A 175 1.90 -3.04 -3.16
CA LEU A 175 2.48 -3.21 -1.83
C LEU A 175 2.05 -2.05 -0.93
N GLY A 176 1.77 -2.34 0.32
CA GLY A 176 1.49 -1.35 1.35
C GLY A 176 2.73 -0.57 1.79
N SER A 177 2.56 0.38 2.70
CA SER A 177 3.65 1.21 3.23
C SER A 177 4.68 0.42 4.04
N GLY A 178 4.30 -0.76 4.56
CA GLY A 178 5.20 -1.70 5.23
C GLY A 178 5.77 -2.79 4.32
N GLY A 179 5.51 -2.74 3.00
CA GLY A 179 5.97 -3.74 2.03
C GLY A 179 5.08 -4.97 1.91
N GLU A 180 3.99 -5.07 2.68
CA GLU A 180 3.02 -6.16 2.61
C GLU A 180 2.23 -6.14 1.29
N PRO A 181 1.93 -7.29 0.67
CA PRO A 181 1.13 -7.34 -0.55
C PRO A 181 -0.33 -6.95 -0.25
N VAL A 182 -0.86 -6.04 -1.06
CA VAL A 182 -2.26 -5.59 -1.00
C VAL A 182 -3.03 -6.24 -2.15
N MET A 183 -4.08 -6.97 -1.78
CA MET A 183 -4.89 -7.77 -2.69
C MET A 183 -6.37 -7.55 -2.40
N ALA A 184 -7.22 -7.79 -3.39
CA ALA A 184 -8.67 -7.73 -3.22
C ALA A 184 -9.37 -8.82 -4.02
N ASP A 185 -10.55 -9.24 -3.55
CA ASP A 185 -11.47 -10.07 -4.30
C ASP A 185 -12.48 -9.16 -5.01
N LEU A 186 -12.35 -8.99 -6.32
CA LEU A 186 -13.20 -8.10 -7.10
C LEU A 186 -14.68 -8.54 -7.04
N ALA A 187 -14.96 -9.83 -6.89
CA ALA A 187 -16.33 -10.34 -6.73
C ALA A 187 -17.02 -9.83 -5.45
N ARG A 188 -16.25 -9.41 -4.45
CA ARG A 188 -16.75 -8.83 -3.19
C ARG A 188 -16.79 -7.29 -3.20
N MET A 189 -16.47 -6.67 -4.33
CA MET A 189 -16.41 -5.21 -4.49
C MET A 189 -17.49 -4.74 -5.48
N PRO A 190 -18.79 -4.74 -5.08
CA PRO A 190 -19.90 -4.45 -6.01
C PRO A 190 -19.85 -3.04 -6.61
N HIS A 191 -19.18 -2.11 -5.90
CA HIS A 191 -18.97 -0.73 -6.35
C HIS A 191 -17.53 -0.32 -6.07
N THR A 192 -16.71 -0.20 -7.11
CA THR A 192 -15.31 0.19 -7.00
C THR A 192 -15.04 1.43 -7.85
N LEU A 193 -14.49 2.47 -7.22
CA LEU A 193 -14.07 3.69 -7.90
C LEU A 193 -12.54 3.78 -7.89
N VAL A 194 -11.94 3.84 -9.08
CA VAL A 194 -10.51 4.14 -9.26
C VAL A 194 -10.35 5.60 -9.66
N ALA A 195 -9.95 6.45 -8.73
CA ALA A 195 -9.84 7.89 -8.91
C ALA A 195 -8.42 8.40 -8.64
N GLY A 196 -8.06 9.52 -9.28
CA GLY A 196 -6.75 10.17 -9.10
C GLY A 196 -6.52 11.24 -10.18
N SER A 197 -5.49 12.08 -10.02
CA SER A 197 -5.08 13.07 -11.01
C SER A 197 -4.51 12.42 -12.28
N THR A 198 -4.32 13.20 -13.32
CA THR A 198 -3.63 12.73 -14.54
C THR A 198 -2.22 12.28 -14.17
N GLY A 199 -1.79 11.12 -14.68
CA GLY A 199 -0.48 10.54 -14.36
C GLY A 199 -0.41 9.76 -13.02
N SER A 200 -1.49 9.69 -12.23
CA SER A 200 -1.49 8.96 -10.94
C SER A 200 -1.50 7.43 -11.05
N GLY A 201 -1.52 6.86 -12.26
CA GLY A 201 -1.49 5.42 -12.46
C GLY A 201 -2.85 4.73 -12.57
N LYS A 202 -3.98 5.47 -12.75
CA LYS A 202 -5.31 4.85 -12.89
C LYS A 202 -5.37 3.76 -13.96
N SER A 203 -4.85 4.04 -15.16
CA SER A 203 -4.82 3.05 -16.26
C SER A 203 -3.88 1.88 -15.95
N VAL A 204 -2.80 2.13 -15.22
CA VAL A 204 -1.88 1.09 -14.76
C VAL A 204 -2.59 0.15 -13.77
N CYS A 205 -3.36 0.71 -12.83
CA CYS A 205 -4.17 -0.06 -11.90
C CYS A 205 -5.20 -0.95 -12.61
N ILE A 206 -5.92 -0.41 -13.61
CA ILE A 206 -6.88 -1.19 -14.41
C ILE A 206 -6.16 -2.31 -15.16
N ASN A 207 -5.02 -2.01 -15.79
CA ASN A 207 -4.22 -3.03 -16.49
C ASN A 207 -3.71 -4.11 -15.51
N ALA A 208 -3.31 -3.74 -14.30
CA ALA A 208 -2.90 -4.69 -13.27
C ALA A 208 -4.04 -5.61 -12.85
N ILE A 209 -5.25 -5.07 -12.67
CA ILE A 209 -6.47 -5.85 -12.37
C ILE A 209 -6.75 -6.85 -13.49
N ILE A 210 -6.80 -6.40 -14.75
CA ILE A 210 -7.07 -7.25 -15.91
C ILE A 210 -5.99 -8.32 -16.05
N THR A 211 -4.72 -7.95 -15.96
CA THR A 211 -3.60 -8.89 -16.05
C THR A 211 -3.64 -9.92 -14.92
N GLY A 212 -3.91 -9.49 -13.70
CA GLY A 212 -4.05 -10.38 -12.54
C GLY A 212 -5.14 -11.43 -12.74
N LEU A 213 -6.30 -11.04 -13.28
CA LEU A 213 -7.40 -11.96 -13.61
C LEU A 213 -7.01 -12.94 -14.72
N ILE A 214 -6.44 -12.46 -15.83
CA ILE A 214 -6.01 -13.30 -16.96
C ILE A 214 -4.95 -14.35 -16.53
N MET A 215 -4.11 -13.99 -15.58
CA MET A 215 -3.05 -14.89 -15.08
C MET A 215 -3.53 -15.90 -14.05
N THR A 216 -4.75 -15.76 -13.54
CA THR A 216 -5.27 -16.61 -12.45
C THR A 216 -6.57 -17.32 -12.79
N LYS A 217 -7.31 -16.85 -13.78
CA LYS A 217 -8.62 -17.37 -14.14
C LYS A 217 -8.67 -17.76 -15.62
N THR A 218 -9.33 -18.87 -15.88
CA THR A 218 -9.68 -19.28 -17.23
C THR A 218 -10.90 -18.50 -17.74
N PRO A 219 -11.16 -18.46 -19.06
CA PRO A 219 -12.38 -17.84 -19.59
C PRO A 219 -13.70 -18.48 -19.12
N LEU A 220 -13.65 -19.64 -18.47
CA LEU A 220 -14.83 -20.30 -17.88
C LEU A 220 -15.07 -19.86 -16.43
N GLU A 221 -14.10 -19.18 -15.81
CA GLU A 221 -14.15 -18.70 -14.43
C GLU A 221 -14.39 -17.17 -14.35
N LEU A 222 -14.30 -16.48 -15.50
CA LEU A 222 -14.60 -15.07 -15.68
C LEU A 222 -15.97 -14.90 -16.32
#